data_3858bd8def7fc7f5933bf1381a628c87
#
_entry.id   3858bd8def7fc7f5933bf1381a628c87
#
_cell.length_a   1.000
_cell.length_b   1.000
_cell.length_c   1.000
_cell.angle_alpha   90.00
_cell.angle_beta   90.00
_cell.angle_gamma   90.00
#
_symmetry.space_group_name_H-M   'P 1'
#
loop_
_entity.id
_entity.type
_entity.pdbx_description
1 polymer ?
#
loop_
_entity_poly.entity_id
_entity_poly.type
_entity_poly.pdbx_seq_one_letter_code
_entity_poly.pdbx_strand_id
1 'polypeptide(L)'
;MTARGKSQRQIRKQIRRHLEDTFDLPRLDYKKRVTPLKHRAKLVGVAVAAVVYGLGFGLAYFAWRTGKTDYETFSKFVWIFMVPSSVIGAFAYMLNGNRREFRVAKDIFEHLDVVEGMHGMLWRYEPILLELFPDDQIVKHVVESSRTRSFVKLEPEDYAKVVHQLYAALDSGEGRSISDEAAAAFETNLVKPGP
;
A
#
# COMPACT_ATOMS: atom_id res chain seq x y z
N MET A 1 35.57 3.14 -33.33
CA MET A 1 34.37 2.31 -33.49
C MET A 1 33.24 3.00 -32.76
N THR A 2 32.41 3.74 -33.50
CA THR A 2 31.25 4.47 -32.96
C THR A 2 30.17 3.46 -32.55
N ALA A 3 29.93 3.33 -31.28
CA ALA A 3 28.80 2.55 -30.78
C ALA A 3 27.53 3.16 -31.37
N ARG A 4 26.85 2.42 -32.25
CA ARG A 4 25.51 2.78 -32.73
C ARG A 4 24.62 2.93 -31.50
N GLY A 5 24.17 4.16 -31.24
CA GLY A 5 23.22 4.43 -30.16
C GLY A 5 22.04 3.46 -30.25
N LYS A 6 21.69 2.83 -29.13
CA LYS A 6 20.52 1.96 -29.08
C LYS A 6 19.29 2.82 -29.43
N SER A 7 18.39 2.30 -30.27
CA SER A 7 17.13 2.98 -30.56
C SER A 7 16.35 3.17 -29.26
N GLN A 8 15.68 4.33 -29.07
CA GLN A 8 14.81 4.64 -27.91
C GLN A 8 13.87 3.48 -27.55
N ARG A 9 13.34 2.82 -28.57
CA ARG A 9 12.46 1.66 -28.41
C ARG A 9 13.19 0.46 -27.79
N GLN A 10 14.47 0.26 -28.12
CA GLN A 10 15.28 -0.82 -27.55
C GLN A 10 15.63 -0.53 -26.10
N ILE A 11 16.01 0.71 -25.76
CA ILE A 11 16.30 1.17 -24.41
C ILE A 11 15.05 0.96 -23.52
N ARG A 12 13.91 1.48 -23.90
CA ARG A 12 12.65 1.33 -23.15
C ARG A 12 12.27 -0.13 -22.96
N LYS A 13 12.40 -0.95 -23.98
CA LYS A 13 12.10 -2.39 -23.91
C LYS A 13 13.04 -3.13 -22.93
N GLN A 14 14.31 -2.75 -22.91
CA GLN A 14 15.29 -3.36 -21.99
C GLN A 14 14.97 -2.98 -20.54
N ILE A 15 14.74 -1.69 -20.26
CA ILE A 15 14.39 -1.20 -18.91
C ILE A 15 13.07 -1.83 -18.45
N ARG A 16 12.06 -1.89 -19.33
CA ARG A 16 10.77 -2.49 -19.02
C ARG A 16 10.90 -3.97 -18.65
N ARG A 17 11.65 -4.75 -19.40
CA ARG A 17 11.89 -6.18 -19.08
C ARG A 17 12.54 -6.33 -17.73
N HIS A 18 13.58 -5.55 -17.47
CA HIS A 18 14.23 -5.56 -16.15
C HIS A 18 13.27 -5.18 -15.04
N LEU A 19 12.35 -4.23 -15.26
CA LEU A 19 11.32 -3.84 -14.29
C LEU A 19 10.34 -4.99 -14.03
N GLU A 20 9.88 -5.69 -15.09
CA GLU A 20 8.99 -6.85 -15.00
C GLU A 20 9.65 -8.04 -14.29
N ASP A 21 10.94 -8.27 -14.55
CA ASP A 21 11.70 -9.35 -13.91
C ASP A 21 11.99 -9.04 -12.43
N THR A 22 12.05 -7.76 -12.08
CA THR A 22 12.44 -7.29 -10.75
C THR A 22 11.24 -7.13 -9.82
N PHE A 23 10.14 -6.57 -10.33
CA PHE A 23 8.96 -6.25 -9.54
C PHE A 23 7.75 -7.11 -9.91
N ASP A 24 7.15 -7.73 -8.91
CA ASP A 24 5.81 -8.30 -9.03
C ASP A 24 4.76 -7.16 -8.96
N LEU A 25 4.45 -6.58 -10.13
CA LEU A 25 3.53 -5.44 -10.24
C LEU A 25 2.17 -5.67 -9.57
N PRO A 26 1.51 -6.84 -9.69
CA PRO A 26 0.29 -7.16 -8.95
C PRO A 26 0.48 -7.11 -7.43
N ARG A 27 1.64 -7.53 -6.92
CA ARG A 27 1.97 -7.48 -5.49
C ARG A 27 2.11 -6.06 -4.98
N LEU A 28 2.59 -5.14 -5.81
CA LEU A 28 2.75 -3.73 -5.47
C LEU A 28 1.45 -2.92 -5.51
N ASP A 29 0.34 -3.46 -6.02
CA ASP A 29 -0.93 -2.74 -6.07
C ASP A 29 -1.59 -2.66 -4.68
N TYR A 30 -1.06 -1.76 -3.84
CA TYR A 30 -1.49 -1.54 -2.47
C TYR A 30 -2.99 -1.30 -2.35
N LYS A 31 -3.53 -0.38 -3.15
CA LYS A 31 -4.94 0.02 -3.10
C LYS A 31 -5.87 -1.14 -3.40
N LYS A 32 -5.57 -1.91 -4.46
CA LYS A 32 -6.35 -3.08 -4.85
C LYS A 32 -6.31 -4.18 -3.78
N ARG A 33 -5.19 -4.34 -3.09
CA ARG A 33 -5.03 -5.33 -2.02
C ARG A 33 -5.69 -4.91 -0.72
N VAL A 34 -5.62 -3.62 -0.36
CA VAL A 34 -6.15 -3.10 0.92
C VAL A 34 -7.66 -2.89 0.89
N THR A 35 -8.23 -2.43 -0.23
CA THR A 35 -9.67 -2.15 -0.32
C THR A 35 -10.57 -3.32 0.13
N PRO A 36 -10.38 -4.57 -0.35
CA PRO A 36 -11.21 -5.69 0.09
C PRO A 36 -10.99 -6.06 1.57
N LEU A 37 -9.78 -5.80 2.09
CA LEU A 37 -9.46 -6.06 3.50
C LEU A 37 -10.15 -5.05 4.42
N LYS A 38 -10.20 -3.77 4.04
CA LYS A 38 -10.95 -2.73 4.75
C LYS A 38 -12.44 -3.06 4.77
N HIS A 39 -12.99 -3.50 3.65
CA HIS A 39 -14.40 -3.93 3.60
C HIS A 39 -14.69 -5.11 4.55
N ARG A 40 -13.84 -6.14 4.54
CA ARG A 40 -13.97 -7.28 5.47
C ARG A 40 -13.81 -6.85 6.94
N ALA A 41 -12.89 -5.93 7.23
CA ALA A 41 -12.72 -5.40 8.58
C ALA A 41 -13.97 -4.65 9.05
N LYS A 42 -14.62 -3.88 8.16
CA LYS A 42 -15.89 -3.21 8.44
C LYS A 42 -17.00 -4.20 8.79
N LEU A 43 -17.13 -5.29 8.03
CA LEU A 43 -18.11 -6.35 8.32
C LEU A 43 -17.87 -6.98 9.70
N VAL A 44 -16.59 -7.24 10.06
CA VAL A 44 -16.25 -7.76 11.39
C VAL A 44 -16.64 -6.77 12.48
N GLY A 45 -16.37 -5.49 12.31
CA GLY A 45 -16.79 -4.44 13.26
C GLY A 45 -18.30 -4.41 13.48
N VAL A 46 -19.06 -4.45 12.38
CA VAL A 46 -20.54 -4.51 12.44
C VAL A 46 -21.02 -5.78 13.12
N ALA A 47 -20.45 -6.95 12.78
CA ALA A 47 -20.83 -8.21 13.40
C ALA A 47 -20.57 -8.22 14.92
N VAL A 48 -19.42 -7.72 15.36
CA VAL A 48 -19.08 -7.58 16.79
C VAL A 48 -20.06 -6.66 17.48
N ALA A 49 -20.36 -5.49 16.91
CA ALA A 49 -21.36 -4.58 17.46
C ALA A 49 -22.72 -5.23 17.60
N ALA A 50 -23.18 -5.95 16.56
CA ALA A 50 -24.47 -6.66 16.57
C ALA A 50 -24.53 -7.74 17.64
N VAL A 51 -23.47 -8.52 17.84
CA VAL A 51 -23.40 -9.56 18.89
C VAL A 51 -23.45 -8.92 20.27
N VAL A 52 -22.64 -7.89 20.52
CA VAL A 52 -22.63 -7.20 21.84
C VAL A 52 -23.99 -6.56 22.15
N TYR A 53 -24.57 -5.89 21.16
CA TYR A 53 -25.91 -5.30 21.30
C TYR A 53 -26.97 -6.38 21.52
N GLY A 54 -26.94 -7.47 20.74
CA GLY A 54 -27.89 -8.58 20.84
C GLY A 54 -27.86 -9.27 22.22
N LEU A 55 -26.65 -9.47 22.79
CA LEU A 55 -26.50 -10.00 24.13
C LEU A 55 -27.07 -9.05 25.19
N GLY A 56 -26.75 -7.77 25.11
CA GLY A 56 -27.28 -6.74 26.03
C GLY A 56 -28.81 -6.64 25.93
N PHE A 57 -29.34 -6.59 24.72
CA PHE A 57 -30.78 -6.58 24.48
C PHE A 57 -31.45 -7.84 25.01
N GLY A 58 -30.87 -9.03 24.74
CA GLY A 58 -31.41 -10.31 25.21
C GLY A 58 -31.50 -10.39 26.73
N LEU A 59 -30.46 -9.91 27.44
CA LEU A 59 -30.44 -9.84 28.90
C LEU A 59 -31.53 -8.88 29.44
N ALA A 60 -31.62 -7.69 28.86
CA ALA A 60 -32.65 -6.71 29.23
C ALA A 60 -34.06 -7.23 28.98
N TYR A 61 -34.31 -7.86 27.82
CA TYR A 61 -35.56 -8.47 27.47
C TYR A 61 -35.96 -9.60 28.42
N PHE A 62 -35.01 -10.48 28.78
CA PHE A 62 -35.24 -11.56 29.75
C PHE A 62 -35.60 -11.01 31.14
N ALA A 63 -34.89 -9.99 31.62
CA ALA A 63 -35.18 -9.33 32.90
C ALA A 63 -36.59 -8.71 32.91
N TRP A 64 -36.98 -8.05 31.84
CA TRP A 64 -38.31 -7.51 31.66
C TRP A 64 -39.39 -8.60 31.62
N ARG A 65 -39.18 -9.67 30.82
CA ARG A 65 -40.11 -10.77 30.67
C ARG A 65 -40.35 -11.55 31.96
N THR A 66 -39.35 -11.62 32.83
CA THR A 66 -39.44 -12.28 34.15
C THR A 66 -39.97 -11.38 35.25
N GLY A 67 -40.41 -10.16 34.93
CA GLY A 67 -40.96 -9.19 35.90
C GLY A 67 -39.94 -8.57 36.83
N LYS A 68 -38.62 -8.73 36.53
CA LYS A 68 -37.53 -8.15 37.33
C LYS A 68 -37.30 -6.66 37.05
N THR A 69 -37.79 -6.17 35.91
CA THR A 69 -37.72 -4.76 35.52
C THR A 69 -39.03 -4.31 34.86
N ASP A 70 -39.35 -3.02 34.98
CA ASP A 70 -40.45 -2.40 34.27
C ASP A 70 -40.06 -2.03 32.81
N TYR A 71 -41.06 -1.64 32.03
CA TYR A 71 -40.86 -1.26 30.63
C TYR A 71 -39.98 -0.02 30.46
N GLU A 72 -40.09 0.94 31.37
CA GLU A 72 -39.29 2.17 31.31
C GLU A 72 -37.80 1.85 31.50
N THR A 73 -37.47 1.05 32.50
CA THR A 73 -36.12 0.58 32.76
C THR A 73 -35.57 -0.27 31.61
N PHE A 74 -36.39 -1.15 31.04
CA PHE A 74 -36.03 -1.93 29.84
C PHE A 74 -35.67 -1.00 28.67
N SER A 75 -36.50 0.01 28.40
CA SER A 75 -36.23 0.97 27.31
C SER A 75 -34.91 1.72 27.50
N LYS A 76 -34.61 2.15 28.75
CA LYS A 76 -33.33 2.78 29.07
C LYS A 76 -32.13 1.86 28.83
N PHE A 77 -32.24 0.59 29.21
CA PHE A 77 -31.18 -0.38 28.96
C PHE A 77 -30.91 -0.61 27.48
N VAL A 78 -31.93 -0.65 26.63
CA VAL A 78 -31.76 -0.78 25.17
C VAL A 78 -30.85 0.34 24.63
N TRP A 79 -31.09 1.57 25.04
CA TRP A 79 -30.27 2.72 24.64
C TRP A 79 -28.85 2.69 25.24
N ILE A 80 -28.74 2.31 26.52
CA ILE A 80 -27.43 2.21 27.19
C ILE A 80 -26.53 1.18 26.50
N PHE A 81 -27.05 0.06 26.03
CA PHE A 81 -26.23 -0.94 25.32
C PHE A 81 -25.89 -0.56 23.89
N MET A 82 -26.64 0.34 23.25
CA MET A 82 -26.38 0.78 21.88
C MET A 82 -25.03 1.52 21.74
N VAL A 83 -24.72 2.40 22.67
CA VAL A 83 -23.48 3.20 22.63
C VAL A 83 -22.23 2.34 22.82
N PRO A 84 -22.10 1.53 23.89
CA PRO A 84 -20.92 0.67 24.07
C PRO A 84 -20.73 -0.34 22.93
N SER A 85 -21.81 -0.92 22.41
CA SER A 85 -21.70 -1.88 21.30
C SER A 85 -21.16 -1.22 20.03
N SER A 86 -21.56 0.01 19.74
CA SER A 86 -21.04 0.78 18.61
C SER A 86 -19.57 1.12 18.79
N VAL A 87 -19.13 1.50 19.99
CA VAL A 87 -17.73 1.78 20.32
C VAL A 87 -16.87 0.51 20.18
N ILE A 88 -17.33 -0.61 20.73
CA ILE A 88 -16.62 -1.89 20.65
C ILE A 88 -16.52 -2.34 19.18
N GLY A 89 -17.58 -2.20 18.39
CA GLY A 89 -17.58 -2.50 16.97
C GLY A 89 -16.61 -1.61 16.17
N ALA A 90 -16.57 -0.32 16.47
CA ALA A 90 -15.62 0.62 15.85
C ALA A 90 -14.15 0.24 16.22
N PHE A 91 -13.90 -0.12 17.47
CA PHE A 91 -12.59 -0.56 17.92
C PHE A 91 -12.16 -1.88 17.25
N ALA A 92 -13.06 -2.86 17.14
CA ALA A 92 -12.81 -4.10 16.43
C ALA A 92 -12.51 -3.86 14.93
N TYR A 93 -13.22 -2.93 14.30
CA TYR A 93 -12.93 -2.49 12.93
C TYR A 93 -11.52 -1.91 12.82
N MET A 94 -11.18 -0.95 13.67
CA MET A 94 -9.85 -0.29 13.65
C MET A 94 -8.72 -1.29 13.85
N LEU A 95 -8.79 -2.14 14.86
CA LEU A 95 -7.75 -3.14 15.14
C LEU A 95 -7.57 -4.11 13.97
N ASN A 96 -8.66 -4.60 13.40
CA ASN A 96 -8.60 -5.59 12.32
C ASN A 96 -8.17 -4.94 10.99
N GLY A 97 -8.64 -3.73 10.71
CA GLY A 97 -8.27 -2.94 9.54
C GLY A 97 -6.78 -2.59 9.55
N ASN A 98 -6.32 -1.95 10.61
CA ASN A 98 -4.93 -1.50 10.75
C ASN A 98 -3.93 -2.66 10.71
N ARG A 99 -4.23 -3.79 11.38
CA ARG A 99 -3.35 -4.97 11.35
C ARG A 99 -3.21 -5.57 9.96
N ARG A 100 -4.27 -5.56 9.16
CA ARG A 100 -4.25 -6.09 7.80
C ARG A 100 -3.55 -5.14 6.84
N GLU A 101 -3.83 -3.84 6.97
CA GLU A 101 -3.18 -2.80 6.21
C GLU A 101 -1.66 -2.81 6.45
N PHE A 102 -1.25 -2.87 7.72
CA PHE A 102 0.15 -2.99 8.11
C PHE A 102 0.84 -4.22 7.51
N ARG A 103 0.16 -5.37 7.46
CA ARG A 103 0.72 -6.58 6.82
C ARG A 103 0.93 -6.41 5.32
N VAL A 104 0.00 -5.76 4.61
CA VAL A 104 0.16 -5.48 3.18
C VAL A 104 1.29 -4.49 2.95
N ALA A 105 1.36 -3.43 3.76
CA ALA A 105 2.45 -2.47 3.70
C ALA A 105 3.81 -3.14 3.93
N LYS A 106 3.92 -3.94 4.98
CA LYS A 106 5.12 -4.71 5.32
C LYS A 106 5.53 -5.65 4.19
N ASP A 107 4.58 -6.38 3.60
CA ASP A 107 4.85 -7.29 2.48
C ASP A 107 5.37 -6.55 1.22
N ILE A 108 4.87 -5.34 0.95
CA ILE A 108 5.38 -4.51 -0.14
C ILE A 108 6.81 -4.03 0.17
N PHE A 109 7.06 -3.53 1.37
CA PHE A 109 8.40 -3.09 1.75
C PHE A 109 9.41 -4.23 1.79
N GLU A 110 9.03 -5.39 2.33
CA GLU A 110 9.89 -6.59 2.31
C GLU A 110 10.20 -7.05 0.89
N HIS A 111 9.25 -6.93 -0.04
CA HIS A 111 9.50 -7.25 -1.44
C HIS A 111 10.49 -6.28 -2.09
N LEU A 112 10.40 -4.99 -1.76
CA LEU A 112 11.31 -3.96 -2.27
C LEU A 112 12.71 -4.08 -1.65
N ASP A 113 12.81 -4.53 -0.39
CA ASP A 113 14.07 -4.69 0.34
C ASP A 113 14.78 -6.01 0.07
N VAL A 114 14.03 -7.12 0.01
CA VAL A 114 14.59 -8.48 -0.06
C VAL A 114 15.43 -8.69 -1.31
N VAL A 115 15.11 -8.00 -2.41
CA VAL A 115 15.83 -8.17 -3.66
C VAL A 115 17.21 -7.51 -3.64
N GLU A 116 17.46 -6.53 -2.74
CA GLU A 116 18.73 -5.80 -2.67
C GLU A 116 19.32 -5.63 -1.26
N GLY A 117 18.82 -6.37 -0.31
CA GLY A 117 19.25 -6.17 1.06
C GLY A 117 18.68 -4.87 1.64
N MET A 118 19.53 -3.98 2.13
CA MET A 118 19.06 -2.81 2.90
C MET A 118 18.82 -1.55 2.05
N HIS A 119 18.92 -1.63 0.74
CA HIS A 119 18.71 -0.51 -0.18
C HIS A 119 17.55 -0.86 -1.09
N GLY A 120 16.48 -0.09 -1.07
CA GLY A 120 15.35 -0.33 -1.97
C GLY A 120 15.80 -0.27 -3.44
N MET A 121 15.13 -1.02 -4.30
CA MET A 121 15.55 -1.18 -5.70
C MET A 121 15.37 0.05 -6.57
N LEU A 122 14.54 1.00 -6.15
CA LEU A 122 14.19 2.15 -6.98
C LEU A 122 15.36 3.10 -7.25
N TRP A 123 16.40 3.10 -6.41
CA TRP A 123 17.60 3.92 -6.66
C TRP A 123 18.32 3.53 -7.96
N ARG A 124 18.22 2.28 -8.41
CA ARG A 124 18.80 1.84 -9.69
C ARG A 124 18.15 2.53 -10.87
N TYR A 125 16.86 2.80 -10.75
CA TYR A 125 16.07 3.50 -11.77
C TYR A 125 16.12 5.03 -11.63
N GLU A 126 16.86 5.56 -10.65
CA GLU A 126 16.97 7.00 -10.41
C GLU A 126 17.26 7.82 -11.68
N PRO A 127 18.26 7.49 -12.51
CA PRO A 127 18.53 8.28 -13.73
C PRO A 127 17.33 8.33 -14.68
N ILE A 128 16.62 7.22 -14.80
CA ILE A 128 15.45 7.12 -15.68
C ILE A 128 14.25 7.84 -15.09
N LEU A 129 14.02 7.69 -13.78
CA LEU A 129 12.91 8.31 -13.09
C LEU A 129 13.02 9.84 -13.09
N LEU A 130 14.21 10.37 -12.81
CA LEU A 130 14.43 11.82 -12.78
C LEU A 130 14.36 12.44 -14.19
N GLU A 131 14.69 11.70 -15.21
CA GLU A 131 14.57 12.19 -16.60
C GLU A 131 13.13 12.16 -17.10
N LEU A 132 12.40 11.08 -16.81
CA LEU A 132 10.99 10.97 -17.22
C LEU A 132 10.06 11.86 -16.40
N PHE A 133 10.34 12.04 -15.12
CA PHE A 133 9.47 12.75 -14.16
C PHE A 133 10.24 13.81 -13.34
N PRO A 134 10.91 14.78 -13.97
CA PRO A 134 11.81 15.74 -13.28
C PRO A 134 11.08 16.64 -12.28
N ASP A 135 9.79 16.87 -12.47
CA ASP A 135 8.99 17.79 -11.65
C ASP A 135 8.11 17.06 -10.61
N ASP A 136 8.10 15.70 -10.62
CA ASP A 136 7.30 14.93 -9.69
C ASP A 136 7.99 14.81 -8.32
N GLN A 137 7.43 15.48 -7.31
CA GLN A 137 7.95 15.49 -5.94
C GLN A 137 7.86 14.11 -5.27
N ILE A 138 6.85 13.29 -5.64
CA ILE A 138 6.70 11.95 -5.09
C ILE A 138 7.83 11.07 -5.60
N VAL A 139 8.14 11.15 -6.89
CA VAL A 139 9.26 10.41 -7.50
C VAL A 139 10.58 10.78 -6.82
N LYS A 140 10.88 12.08 -6.66
CA LYS A 140 12.08 12.53 -5.98
C LYS A 140 12.20 12.01 -4.55
N HIS A 141 11.11 12.14 -3.80
CA HIS A 141 11.08 11.70 -2.40
C HIS A 141 11.25 10.18 -2.28
N VAL A 142 10.60 9.39 -3.14
CA VAL A 142 10.70 7.93 -3.15
C VAL A 142 12.10 7.47 -3.52
N VAL A 143 12.72 8.07 -4.55
CA VAL A 143 14.09 7.76 -4.97
C VAL A 143 15.11 8.08 -3.86
N GLU A 144 15.01 9.27 -3.26
CA GLU A 144 15.89 9.65 -2.16
C GLU A 144 15.74 8.74 -0.94
N SER A 145 14.53 8.38 -0.61
CA SER A 145 14.24 7.46 0.51
C SER A 145 14.73 6.04 0.24
N SER A 146 14.61 5.58 -1.00
CA SER A 146 15.17 4.30 -1.45
C SER A 146 16.70 4.29 -1.31
N ARG A 147 17.36 5.42 -1.59
CA ARG A 147 18.81 5.58 -1.47
C ARG A 147 19.30 5.69 -0.02
N THR A 148 18.56 6.38 0.85
CA THR A 148 18.97 6.69 2.22
C THR A 148 18.43 5.73 3.28
N ARG A 149 17.69 4.70 2.90
CA ARG A 149 16.99 3.75 3.80
C ARG A 149 15.97 4.40 4.74
N SER A 150 15.54 5.59 4.45
CA SER A 150 14.62 6.34 5.32
C SER A 150 13.16 5.96 5.03
N PHE A 151 12.81 4.66 5.08
CA PHE A 151 11.44 4.17 4.82
C PHE A 151 10.41 4.60 5.87
N VAL A 152 10.84 5.17 6.99
CA VAL A 152 9.98 5.50 8.13
C VAL A 152 8.90 6.55 7.79
N LYS A 153 9.08 7.30 6.70
CA LYS A 153 8.18 8.41 6.31
C LYS A 153 7.42 8.17 5.00
N LEU A 154 7.60 7.02 4.36
CA LEU A 154 7.01 6.76 3.06
C LEU A 154 5.80 5.84 3.16
N GLU A 155 4.75 6.20 2.44
CA GLU A 155 3.61 5.34 2.30
C GLU A 155 3.89 4.27 1.24
N PRO A 156 3.54 2.98 1.48
CA PRO A 156 3.70 1.91 0.50
C PRO A 156 2.99 2.20 -0.83
N GLU A 157 1.95 3.04 -0.77
CA GLU A 157 1.18 3.48 -1.93
C GLU A 157 2.03 4.37 -2.86
N ASP A 158 2.91 5.20 -2.33
CA ASP A 158 3.78 6.08 -3.12
C ASP A 158 4.84 5.28 -3.88
N TYR A 159 5.43 4.25 -3.24
CA TYR A 159 6.34 3.34 -3.93
C TYR A 159 5.66 2.60 -5.07
N ALA A 160 4.53 1.98 -4.79
CA ALA A 160 3.75 1.29 -5.80
C ALA A 160 3.38 2.22 -6.96
N LYS A 161 2.98 3.45 -6.64
CA LYS A 161 2.63 4.47 -7.64
C LYS A 161 3.80 4.81 -8.56
N VAL A 162 4.99 5.03 -8.01
CA VAL A 162 6.19 5.35 -8.80
C VAL A 162 6.57 4.20 -9.73
N VAL A 163 6.52 2.95 -9.24
CA VAL A 163 6.79 1.77 -10.08
C VAL A 163 5.76 1.63 -11.20
N HIS A 164 4.48 1.83 -10.90
CA HIS A 164 3.43 1.78 -11.92
C HIS A 164 3.52 2.94 -12.93
N GLN A 165 3.88 4.15 -12.49
CA GLN A 165 4.12 5.28 -13.38
C GLN A 165 5.29 5.01 -14.34
N LEU A 166 6.40 4.48 -13.80
CA LEU A 166 7.54 4.09 -14.61
C LEU A 166 7.16 3.03 -15.66
N TYR A 167 6.44 2.00 -15.23
CA TYR A 167 5.97 0.95 -16.14
C TYR A 167 5.09 1.51 -17.25
N ALA A 168 4.12 2.34 -16.92
CA ALA A 168 3.20 2.97 -17.88
C ALA A 168 3.96 3.87 -18.88
N ALA A 169 4.91 4.67 -18.42
CA ALA A 169 5.73 5.52 -19.30
C ALA A 169 6.63 4.72 -20.24
N LEU A 170 7.11 3.57 -19.80
CA LEU A 170 7.92 2.68 -20.65
C LEU A 170 7.05 1.92 -21.66
N ASP A 171 5.82 1.60 -21.32
CA ASP A 171 4.89 0.84 -22.17
C ASP A 171 4.26 1.71 -23.26
N SER A 172 3.74 2.88 -22.91
CA SER A 172 3.07 3.79 -23.86
C SER A 172 3.99 4.29 -24.96
N GLY A 173 5.29 4.33 -24.68
CA GLY A 173 6.26 4.97 -25.59
C GLY A 173 6.09 6.47 -25.70
N GLU A 174 5.08 7.03 -25.02
CA GLU A 174 4.81 8.46 -24.92
C GLU A 174 5.67 9.08 -23.80
N GLY A 175 5.94 10.36 -23.92
CA GLY A 175 6.70 11.12 -22.95
C GLY A 175 8.12 11.45 -23.39
N ARG A 176 8.92 11.94 -22.43
CA ARG A 176 10.30 12.39 -22.68
C ARG A 176 11.18 11.24 -23.16
N SER A 177 12.09 11.52 -24.07
CA SER A 177 13.09 10.54 -24.50
C SER A 177 14.06 10.25 -23.36
N ILE A 178 14.47 9.00 -23.25
CA ILE A 178 15.53 8.60 -22.30
C ILE A 178 16.86 8.85 -23.01
N SER A 179 17.73 9.67 -22.41
CA SER A 179 19.05 9.92 -22.97
C SER A 179 19.95 8.70 -22.92
N ASP A 180 20.93 8.62 -23.79
CA ASP A 180 21.92 7.56 -23.78
C ASP A 180 22.74 7.60 -22.47
N GLU A 181 22.90 8.80 -21.88
CA GLU A 181 23.58 9.00 -20.61
C GLU A 181 22.79 8.39 -19.45
N ALA A 182 21.48 8.63 -19.36
CA ALA A 182 20.61 8.03 -18.33
C ALA A 182 20.52 6.50 -18.48
N ALA A 183 20.49 6.00 -19.71
CA ALA A 183 20.51 4.57 -19.99
C ALA A 183 21.84 3.92 -19.56
N ALA A 184 22.97 4.57 -19.83
CA ALA A 184 24.29 4.09 -19.40
C ALA A 184 24.44 4.15 -17.87
N ALA A 185 23.94 5.19 -17.22
CA ALA A 185 23.91 5.32 -15.77
C ALA A 185 23.06 4.21 -15.13
N PHE A 186 21.89 3.91 -15.70
CA PHE A 186 21.07 2.78 -15.29
C PHE A 186 21.81 1.43 -15.41
N GLU A 187 22.42 1.15 -16.56
CA GLU A 187 23.21 -0.07 -16.75
C GLU A 187 24.37 -0.16 -15.73
N THR A 188 25.01 0.96 -15.43
CA THR A 188 26.05 1.03 -14.40
C THR A 188 25.51 0.71 -13.01
N ASN A 189 24.32 1.23 -12.67
CA ASN A 189 23.68 0.97 -11.39
C ASN A 189 23.20 -0.47 -11.23
N LEU A 190 22.96 -1.21 -12.32
CA LEU A 190 22.62 -2.64 -12.26
C LEU A 190 23.79 -3.49 -11.77
N VAL A 191 25.02 -3.07 -12.05
CA VAL A 191 26.24 -3.85 -11.71
C VAL A 191 26.80 -3.45 -10.35
N LYS A 192 26.50 -2.25 -9.87
CA LYS A 192 27.00 -1.78 -8.58
C LYS A 192 26.26 -2.45 -7.42
N PRO A 193 26.98 -2.89 -6.36
CA PRO A 193 26.32 -3.17 -5.09
C PRO A 193 25.61 -1.91 -4.62
N GLY A 194 24.49 -2.07 -3.96
CA GLY A 194 23.74 -0.94 -3.42
C GLY A 194 24.59 0.01 -2.57
N PRO A 195 24.18 1.29 -2.46
CA PRO A 195 24.90 2.30 -1.70
C PRO A 195 24.95 1.98 -0.20
#